data_269b8fed5a63fa2e5b06dfcd487c50b7
#
_entry.id   269b8fed5a63fa2e5b06dfcd487c50b7
#
_cell.length_a   1.000
_cell.length_b   1.000
_cell.length_c   1.000
_cell.angle_alpha   90.00
_cell.angle_beta   90.00
_cell.angle_gamma   90.00
#
_symmetry.space_group_name_H-M   'P 1'
#
loop_
_entity.id
_entity.type
_entity.pdbx_description
1 polymer ?
#
loop_
_entity_poly.entity_id
_entity_poly.type
_entity_poly.pdbx_seq_one_letter_code
_entity_poly.pdbx_strand_id
1 'polypeptide(L)'
;GIASNNTGFFLLFKQGTLAFQDFNFTTPVVSRVQDIGIQNINETDVYLQEITTGGTVLNQWTKIPNTVGQTLNYNSQQLNSRNLYAVENLNNDGIRLKFPDGNFGNIPTGVFRAWYRTSDAESYSIQPDDATNLSVVLPYENANGEQHNLTLSFGLRSAVNNSLPAETLATVKANAPETFYTQNRMVSAQDYQTFPASQTSNLIKLRATNRTHAGHSRYIDITAVSYTHLTLP
;
A
#
# COMPACT_ATOMS: atom_id res chain seq x y z
N GLY A 1 8.90 23.95 14.94
CA GLY A 1 7.48 23.65 14.88
C GLY A 1 6.80 24.01 16.19
N ILE A 2 5.69 24.69 16.14
CA ILE A 2 4.89 24.95 17.36
C ILE A 2 4.22 23.63 17.69
N ALA A 3 4.54 23.06 18.86
CA ALA A 3 3.81 21.92 19.38
C ALA A 3 2.35 22.33 19.54
N SER A 4 1.45 21.68 18.82
CA SER A 4 0.04 21.91 18.96
C SER A 4 -0.44 21.29 20.26
N ASN A 5 -0.93 22.09 21.16
CA ASN A 5 -1.29 21.69 22.53
C ASN A 5 -2.53 20.79 22.61
N ASN A 6 -3.10 20.26 21.58
CA ASN A 6 -4.26 19.34 21.64
C ASN A 6 -4.49 18.55 20.37
N THR A 7 -3.58 18.59 19.40
CA THR A 7 -3.67 17.74 18.21
C THR A 7 -2.70 16.59 18.36
N GLY A 8 -3.23 15.39 18.39
CA GLY A 8 -2.42 14.17 18.23
C GLY A 8 -1.78 14.14 16.84
N PHE A 9 -0.74 13.36 16.70
CA PHE A 9 -0.17 13.02 15.41
C PHE A 9 -0.20 11.50 15.26
N PHE A 10 -0.26 11.05 14.01
CA PHE A 10 -0.24 9.64 13.68
C PHE A 10 1.11 9.29 13.07
N LEU A 11 1.68 8.19 13.54
CA LEU A 11 2.84 7.56 12.91
C LEU A 11 2.38 6.25 12.28
N LEU A 12 2.67 6.11 11.00
CA LEU A 12 2.38 4.89 10.26
C LEU A 12 3.69 4.11 10.12
N PHE A 13 3.67 2.90 10.63
CA PHE A 13 4.75 1.95 10.46
C PHE A 13 4.32 0.90 9.44
N LYS A 14 5.23 0.54 8.54
CA LYS A 14 5.03 -0.54 7.59
C LYS A 14 5.87 -1.73 8.00
N GLN A 15 5.25 -2.89 8.07
CA GLN A 15 5.91 -4.16 8.30
C GLN A 15 6.82 -4.52 7.13
N GLY A 16 7.90 -5.26 7.42
CA GLY A 16 8.82 -5.80 6.44
C GLY A 16 10.08 -4.97 6.24
N THR A 17 10.97 -5.48 5.42
CA THR A 17 12.28 -4.90 5.13
C THR A 17 12.25 -4.16 3.81
N LEU A 18 12.74 -2.92 3.80
CA LEU A 18 12.93 -2.16 2.58
C LEU A 18 14.23 -2.61 1.90
N ALA A 19 14.12 -3.07 0.67
CA ALA A 19 15.23 -3.47 -0.17
C ALA A 19 15.19 -2.72 -1.50
N PHE A 20 16.25 -2.83 -2.30
CA PHE A 20 16.28 -2.24 -3.63
C PHE A 20 17.01 -3.14 -4.62
N GLN A 21 16.74 -2.91 -5.89
CA GLN A 21 17.46 -3.50 -7.02
C GLN A 21 17.70 -2.43 -8.08
N ASP A 22 18.95 -2.40 -8.61
CA ASP A 22 19.35 -1.48 -9.65
C ASP A 22 19.27 -2.15 -11.02
N PHE A 23 18.86 -1.39 -12.04
CA PHE A 23 18.75 -1.81 -13.43
C PHE A 23 19.42 -0.78 -14.32
N ASN A 24 20.10 -1.24 -15.38
CA ASN A 24 20.66 -0.35 -16.38
C ASN A 24 19.98 -0.59 -17.74
N PHE A 25 19.20 0.38 -18.18
CA PHE A 25 18.51 0.37 -19.45
C PHE A 25 19.32 1.13 -20.51
N THR A 26 20.28 0.45 -21.12
CA THR A 26 21.21 1.04 -22.09
C THR A 26 20.57 1.45 -23.41
N THR A 27 19.46 0.81 -23.78
CA THR A 27 18.72 1.08 -25.02
C THR A 27 17.26 1.39 -24.73
N PRO A 28 16.65 2.38 -25.39
CA PRO A 28 15.24 2.63 -25.28
C PRO A 28 14.45 1.47 -25.90
N VAL A 29 13.52 0.91 -25.12
CA VAL A 29 12.62 -0.17 -25.57
C VAL A 29 11.21 0.24 -25.24
N VAL A 30 10.35 0.26 -26.27
CA VAL A 30 8.92 0.57 -26.15
C VAL A 30 8.22 -0.48 -25.31
N SER A 31 7.36 -0.02 -24.40
CA SER A 31 6.60 -0.91 -23.49
C SER A 31 7.50 -1.90 -22.74
N ARG A 32 8.66 -1.44 -22.32
CA ARG A 32 9.62 -2.26 -21.57
C ARG A 32 8.93 -2.86 -20.34
N VAL A 33 9.31 -4.10 -20.04
CA VAL A 33 8.97 -4.77 -18.80
C VAL A 33 10.24 -5.17 -18.06
N GLN A 34 10.21 -5.11 -16.74
CA GLN A 34 11.31 -5.53 -15.87
C GLN A 34 10.77 -6.31 -14.70
N ASP A 35 11.14 -7.57 -14.60
CA ASP A 35 10.70 -8.44 -13.52
C ASP A 35 11.67 -8.36 -12.33
N ILE A 36 11.11 -8.37 -11.13
CA ILE A 36 11.77 -8.55 -9.85
C ILE A 36 11.20 -9.83 -9.24
N GLY A 37 11.96 -10.93 -9.36
CA GLY A 37 11.53 -12.27 -8.98
C GLY A 37 11.71 -12.61 -7.50
N ILE A 38 11.82 -11.61 -6.62
CA ILE A 38 11.93 -11.79 -5.18
C ILE A 38 10.53 -12.04 -4.62
N GLN A 39 10.40 -13.01 -3.72
CA GLN A 39 9.11 -13.37 -3.13
C GLN A 39 8.63 -12.37 -2.08
N ASN A 40 7.32 -12.39 -1.85
CA ASN A 40 6.64 -11.61 -0.80
C ASN A 40 6.86 -10.09 -0.91
N ILE A 41 6.94 -9.57 -2.13
CA ILE A 41 7.00 -8.12 -2.35
C ILE A 41 5.60 -7.52 -2.17
N ASN A 42 5.51 -6.46 -1.37
CA ASN A 42 4.30 -5.65 -1.30
C ASN A 42 4.20 -4.74 -2.53
N GLU A 43 3.30 -5.06 -3.46
CA GLU A 43 3.10 -4.27 -4.70
C GLU A 43 2.75 -2.81 -4.45
N THR A 44 2.10 -2.50 -3.32
CA THR A 44 1.68 -1.13 -3.00
C THR A 44 2.85 -0.26 -2.54
N ASP A 45 3.94 -0.87 -2.08
CA ASP A 45 5.11 -0.20 -1.52
C ASP A 45 6.34 -0.35 -2.42
N VAL A 46 6.16 0.03 -3.67
CA VAL A 46 7.20 0.01 -4.71
C VAL A 46 7.44 1.43 -5.20
N TYR A 47 8.69 1.85 -5.22
CA TYR A 47 9.14 3.18 -5.66
C TYR A 47 10.25 3.04 -6.68
N LEU A 48 10.20 3.84 -7.74
CA LEU A 48 11.18 3.82 -8.82
C LEU A 48 11.86 5.17 -8.97
N GLN A 49 13.17 5.15 -8.95
CA GLN A 49 14.04 6.31 -9.09
C GLN A 49 14.98 6.11 -10.27
N GLU A 50 15.12 7.13 -11.08
CA GLU A 50 16.24 7.25 -12.02
C GLU A 50 17.42 7.82 -11.27
N ILE A 51 18.57 7.18 -11.37
CA ILE A 51 19.79 7.54 -10.62
C ILE A 51 20.99 7.70 -11.55
N THR A 52 21.98 8.44 -11.09
CA THR A 52 23.32 8.42 -11.72
C THR A 52 24.02 7.11 -11.44
N THR A 53 25.12 6.83 -12.15
CA THR A 53 26.00 5.69 -11.85
C THR A 53 26.60 5.77 -10.44
N GLY A 54 26.65 6.95 -9.84
CA GLY A 54 27.06 7.18 -8.45
C GLY A 54 25.95 7.05 -7.42
N GLY A 55 24.70 6.71 -7.83
CA GLY A 55 23.57 6.51 -6.93
C GLY A 55 22.78 7.79 -6.56
N THR A 56 23.15 8.94 -7.12
CA THR A 56 22.40 10.20 -6.89
C THR A 56 21.08 10.15 -7.65
N VAL A 57 19.98 10.50 -6.99
CA VAL A 57 18.65 10.54 -7.61
C VAL A 57 18.57 11.70 -8.60
N LEU A 58 18.20 11.39 -9.84
CA LEU A 58 17.94 12.35 -10.91
C LEU A 58 16.46 12.69 -10.99
N ASN A 59 15.62 11.65 -11.08
CA ASN A 59 14.17 11.77 -11.22
C ASN A 59 13.44 10.72 -10.39
N GLN A 60 12.31 11.11 -9.83
CA GLN A 60 11.35 10.19 -9.24
C GLN A 60 10.32 9.82 -10.31
N TRP A 61 10.10 8.52 -10.52
CA TRP A 61 9.07 8.03 -11.41
C TRP A 61 7.75 7.82 -10.65
N THR A 62 6.64 8.09 -11.30
CA THR A 62 5.31 8.03 -10.69
C THR A 62 4.64 6.70 -10.99
N LYS A 63 4.21 6.01 -9.94
CA LYS A 63 3.42 4.78 -10.06
C LYS A 63 1.99 5.12 -10.49
N ILE A 64 1.51 4.43 -11.50
CA ILE A 64 0.14 4.53 -12.00
C ILE A 64 -0.50 3.13 -12.05
N PRO A 65 -1.84 3.03 -11.98
CA PRO A 65 -2.52 1.74 -12.03
C PRO A 65 -2.28 0.96 -13.33
N ASN A 66 -2.20 1.68 -14.45
CA ASN A 66 -1.97 1.08 -15.77
C ASN A 66 -1.23 2.06 -16.68
N THR A 67 -0.34 1.56 -17.52
CA THR A 67 0.39 2.35 -18.53
C THR A 67 -0.41 2.64 -19.79
N VAL A 68 -1.62 2.11 -19.90
CA VAL A 68 -2.55 2.30 -21.02
C VAL A 68 -3.88 2.85 -20.50
N GLY A 69 -4.47 3.81 -21.19
CA GLY A 69 -5.81 4.31 -20.91
C GLY A 69 -5.90 5.64 -20.15
N GLN A 70 -6.92 5.79 -19.32
CA GLN A 70 -7.38 7.09 -18.78
C GLN A 70 -6.47 7.72 -17.70
N THR A 71 -5.48 7.00 -17.20
CA THR A 71 -4.58 7.49 -16.15
C THR A 71 -3.40 8.29 -16.67
N LEU A 72 -3.29 8.42 -17.98
CA LEU A 72 -2.22 9.17 -18.65
C LEU A 72 -2.59 10.63 -18.79
N ASN A 73 -1.64 11.51 -18.51
CA ASN A 73 -1.82 12.94 -18.65
C ASN A 73 -1.46 13.38 -20.08
N TYR A 74 -2.46 13.59 -20.93
CA TYR A 74 -2.28 13.90 -22.35
C TYR A 74 -1.79 15.32 -22.62
N ASN A 75 -1.99 16.26 -21.70
CA ASN A 75 -1.74 17.69 -21.91
C ASN A 75 -0.64 18.28 -21.03
N SER A 76 0.21 17.45 -20.43
CA SER A 76 1.26 17.99 -19.57
C SER A 76 2.39 18.63 -20.39
N GLN A 77 2.68 19.89 -20.08
CA GLN A 77 3.85 20.59 -20.58
C GLN A 77 5.12 20.25 -19.80
N GLN A 78 4.98 19.59 -18.65
CA GLN A 78 6.11 19.16 -17.83
C GLN A 78 6.58 17.78 -18.27
N LEU A 79 7.79 17.68 -18.76
CA LEU A 79 8.39 16.42 -19.21
C LEU A 79 8.45 15.37 -18.11
N ASN A 80 8.73 15.78 -16.88
CA ASN A 80 8.82 14.88 -15.74
C ASN A 80 7.48 14.24 -15.33
N SER A 81 6.34 14.84 -15.66
CA SER A 81 5.02 14.24 -15.41
C SER A 81 4.77 13.01 -16.29
N ARG A 82 5.62 12.74 -17.28
CA ARG A 82 5.57 11.60 -18.17
C ARG A 82 6.46 10.44 -17.70
N ASN A 83 7.18 10.59 -16.59
CA ASN A 83 7.96 9.53 -15.96
C ASN A 83 7.02 8.60 -15.16
N LEU A 84 6.45 7.64 -15.85
CA LEU A 84 5.37 6.79 -15.37
C LEU A 84 5.79 5.31 -15.40
N TYR A 85 5.29 4.54 -14.44
CA TYR A 85 5.40 3.08 -14.44
C TYR A 85 4.19 2.45 -13.76
N ALA A 86 3.88 1.22 -14.13
CA ALA A 86 2.89 0.39 -13.45
C ALA A 86 3.54 -0.83 -12.83
N VAL A 87 2.92 -1.38 -11.81
CA VAL A 87 3.36 -2.60 -11.12
C VAL A 87 2.29 -3.66 -11.28
N GLU A 88 2.70 -4.85 -11.72
CA GLU A 88 1.85 -6.04 -11.76
C GLU A 88 2.46 -7.12 -10.87
N ASN A 89 1.63 -7.92 -10.24
CA ASN A 89 2.07 -9.09 -9.47
C ASN A 89 2.42 -10.25 -10.39
N LEU A 90 3.47 -10.95 -10.04
CA LEU A 90 3.84 -12.25 -10.62
C LEU A 90 3.29 -13.39 -9.77
N ASN A 91 3.18 -14.59 -10.36
CA ASN A 91 2.63 -15.77 -9.70
C ASN A 91 3.42 -16.25 -8.46
N ASN A 92 4.64 -15.78 -8.29
CA ASN A 92 5.53 -16.11 -7.17
C ASN A 92 5.66 -14.97 -6.14
N ASP A 93 4.65 -14.10 -6.07
CA ASP A 93 4.65 -12.89 -5.23
C ASP A 93 5.79 -11.89 -5.51
N GLY A 94 6.46 -12.05 -6.65
CA GLY A 94 7.33 -11.05 -7.22
C GLY A 94 6.52 -9.99 -7.97
N ILE A 95 7.22 -8.99 -8.52
CA ILE A 95 6.57 -7.90 -9.26
C ILE A 95 7.16 -7.73 -10.64
N ARG A 96 6.34 -7.22 -11.54
CA ARG A 96 6.72 -6.76 -12.88
C ARG A 96 6.51 -5.27 -12.97
N LEU A 97 7.57 -4.55 -13.28
CA LEU A 97 7.51 -3.13 -13.65
C LEU A 97 7.19 -3.02 -15.14
N LYS A 98 6.16 -2.25 -15.47
CA LYS A 98 5.74 -1.97 -16.86
C LYS A 98 5.92 -0.50 -17.15
N PHE A 99 6.52 -0.22 -18.29
CA PHE A 99 6.80 1.13 -18.74
C PHE A 99 5.94 1.50 -19.94
N PRO A 100 5.70 2.81 -20.15
CA PRO A 100 4.95 3.30 -21.30
C PRO A 100 5.60 3.02 -22.65
N ASP A 101 4.82 3.28 -23.70
CA ASP A 101 5.19 3.08 -25.11
C ASP A 101 5.92 4.29 -25.75
N GLY A 102 6.11 5.39 -25.01
CA GLY A 102 6.71 6.62 -25.50
C GLY A 102 5.72 7.68 -25.98
N ASN A 103 4.46 7.32 -26.26
CA ASN A 103 3.46 8.29 -26.74
C ASN A 103 2.96 9.19 -25.62
N PHE A 104 2.58 8.60 -24.47
CA PHE A 104 1.99 9.32 -23.34
C PHE A 104 2.87 9.25 -22.07
N GLY A 105 3.89 8.43 -22.07
CA GLY A 105 4.88 8.31 -21.01
C GLY A 105 6.26 8.14 -21.59
N ASN A 106 7.27 8.46 -20.82
CA ASN A 106 8.67 8.37 -21.27
C ASN A 106 9.13 6.91 -21.32
N ILE A 107 9.94 6.59 -22.33
CA ILE A 107 10.64 5.31 -22.41
C ILE A 107 11.82 5.37 -21.44
N PRO A 108 12.00 4.39 -20.54
CA PRO A 108 13.08 4.41 -19.58
C PRO A 108 14.45 4.18 -20.25
N THR A 109 15.42 5.02 -19.93
CA THR A 109 16.83 4.90 -20.34
C THR A 109 17.73 5.35 -19.21
N GLY A 110 18.86 4.70 -19.01
CA GLY A 110 19.78 5.01 -17.92
C GLY A 110 19.71 4.02 -16.76
N VAL A 111 20.16 4.45 -15.60
CA VAL A 111 20.21 3.61 -14.40
C VAL A 111 18.99 3.89 -13.52
N PHE A 112 18.35 2.84 -13.11
CA PHE A 112 17.15 2.90 -12.26
C PHE A 112 17.35 2.11 -10.99
N ARG A 113 16.81 2.61 -9.89
CA ARG A 113 16.68 1.93 -8.61
C ARG A 113 15.23 1.72 -8.29
N ALA A 114 14.83 0.45 -8.19
CA ALA A 114 13.53 0.08 -7.68
C ALA A 114 13.65 -0.27 -6.21
N TRP A 115 12.97 0.48 -5.36
CA TRP A 115 12.78 0.19 -3.95
C TRP A 115 11.50 -0.61 -3.77
N TYR A 116 11.55 -1.64 -2.99
CA TYR A 116 10.39 -2.47 -2.66
C TYR A 116 10.50 -2.99 -1.23
N ARG A 117 9.37 -3.31 -0.65
CA ARG A 117 9.29 -3.89 0.68
C ARG A 117 8.94 -5.36 0.60
N THR A 118 9.71 -6.18 1.28
CA THR A 118 9.46 -7.62 1.44
C THR A 118 8.96 -7.90 2.85
N SER A 119 8.12 -8.93 3.01
CA SER A 119 7.71 -9.44 4.31
C SER A 119 7.98 -10.92 4.40
N ASP A 120 8.02 -11.47 5.61
CA ASP A 120 8.24 -12.91 5.83
C ASP A 120 6.97 -13.73 5.53
N ALA A 121 5.85 -13.07 5.24
CA ALA A 121 4.53 -13.66 4.98
C ALA A 121 4.06 -14.61 6.10
N GLU A 122 4.50 -14.36 7.32
CA GLU A 122 4.16 -15.14 8.49
C GLU A 122 3.22 -14.38 9.41
N SER A 123 2.41 -15.11 10.17
CA SER A 123 1.64 -14.51 11.26
C SER A 123 2.51 -14.38 12.50
N TYR A 124 2.47 -13.24 13.16
CA TYR A 124 3.18 -13.02 14.42
C TYR A 124 2.38 -12.09 15.32
N SER A 125 2.76 -12.10 16.59
CA SER A 125 2.25 -11.19 17.59
C SER A 125 3.41 -10.43 18.21
N ILE A 126 3.30 -9.11 18.29
CA ILE A 126 4.26 -8.25 19.00
C ILE A 126 3.62 -7.90 20.34
N GLN A 127 4.27 -8.31 21.41
CA GLN A 127 3.83 -7.97 22.77
C GLN A 127 4.39 -6.60 23.20
N PRO A 128 3.78 -5.93 24.19
CA PRO A 128 4.32 -4.67 24.72
C PRO A 128 5.77 -4.75 25.17
N ASP A 129 6.18 -5.90 25.71
CA ASP A 129 7.55 -6.14 26.20
C ASP A 129 8.57 -6.27 25.05
N ASP A 130 8.13 -6.69 23.86
CA ASP A 130 8.99 -6.81 22.68
C ASP A 130 9.35 -5.45 22.08
N ALA A 131 8.56 -4.43 22.36
CA ALA A 131 8.67 -3.09 21.78
C ALA A 131 8.96 -2.01 22.84
N THR A 132 9.83 -2.32 23.79
CA THR A 132 10.29 -1.37 24.80
C THR A 132 11.49 -0.57 24.29
N ASN A 133 11.54 0.73 24.66
CA ASN A 133 12.67 1.63 24.36
C ASN A 133 13.00 1.83 22.86
N LEU A 134 12.01 1.67 22.00
CA LEU A 134 12.20 2.02 20.60
C LEU A 134 12.35 3.53 20.45
N SER A 135 13.38 3.97 19.74
CA SER A 135 13.55 5.38 19.42
C SER A 135 13.93 5.58 17.95
N VAL A 136 13.39 6.65 17.38
CA VAL A 136 13.70 7.07 16.00
C VAL A 136 14.10 8.53 16.04
N VAL A 137 15.21 8.85 15.38
CA VAL A 137 15.68 10.23 15.22
C VAL A 137 15.34 10.68 13.81
N LEU A 138 14.51 11.72 13.68
CA LEU A 138 14.11 12.32 12.44
C LEU A 138 14.75 13.72 12.30
N PRO A 139 15.61 13.96 11.32
CA PRO A 139 16.07 15.30 11.01
C PRO A 139 14.91 16.12 10.42
N TYR A 140 14.75 17.34 10.84
CA TYR A 140 13.80 18.28 10.28
C TYR A 140 14.39 19.69 10.22
N GLU A 141 13.87 20.48 9.30
CA GLU A 141 14.21 21.90 9.17
C GLU A 141 13.12 22.74 9.82
N ASN A 142 13.49 23.68 10.68
CA ASN A 142 12.53 24.58 11.30
C ASN A 142 12.14 25.71 10.32
N ALA A 143 11.18 26.56 10.72
CA ALA A 143 10.72 27.68 9.91
C ALA A 143 11.80 28.72 9.56
N ASN A 144 12.93 28.70 10.27
CA ASN A 144 14.06 29.58 10.03
C ASN A 144 15.14 28.97 9.14
N GLY A 145 14.95 27.75 8.63
CA GLY A 145 15.94 27.03 7.83
C GLY A 145 17.02 26.28 8.62
N GLU A 146 16.88 26.17 9.94
CA GLU A 146 17.86 25.49 10.78
C GLU A 146 17.52 23.98 10.88
N GLN A 147 18.56 23.14 10.76
CA GLN A 147 18.44 21.69 10.90
C GLN A 147 18.40 21.29 12.37
N HIS A 148 17.36 20.53 12.73
CA HIS A 148 17.17 19.98 14.06
C HIS A 148 16.89 18.48 14.00
N ASN A 149 17.08 17.78 15.11
CA ASN A 149 16.73 16.39 15.26
C ASN A 149 15.55 16.24 16.24
N LEU A 150 14.50 15.58 15.78
CA LEU A 150 13.38 15.15 16.61
C LEU A 150 13.60 13.71 17.01
N THR A 151 13.81 13.47 18.31
CA THR A 151 13.88 12.12 18.86
C THR A 151 12.50 11.70 19.33
N LEU A 152 11.96 10.65 18.73
CA LEU A 152 10.69 10.05 19.10
C LEU A 152 10.95 8.75 19.84
N SER A 153 10.41 8.63 21.05
CA SER A 153 10.47 7.40 21.83
C SER A 153 9.11 6.72 21.83
N PHE A 154 9.08 5.42 21.57
CA PHE A 154 7.87 4.64 21.47
C PHE A 154 7.85 3.51 22.48
N GLY A 155 6.67 3.22 22.97
CA GLY A 155 6.35 1.99 23.69
C GLY A 155 5.03 1.45 23.19
N LEU A 156 4.93 0.14 23.06
CA LEU A 156 3.69 -0.51 22.69
C LEU A 156 2.78 -0.59 23.91
N ARG A 157 1.54 -0.13 23.76
CA ARG A 157 0.55 -0.12 24.85
C ARG A 157 -0.30 -1.39 24.91
N SER A 158 -0.54 -1.99 23.73
CA SER A 158 -1.31 -3.22 23.58
C SER A 158 -0.67 -4.09 22.52
N ALA A 159 -0.83 -5.40 22.63
CA ALA A 159 -0.30 -6.35 21.65
C ALA A 159 -0.81 -6.06 20.24
N VAL A 160 0.07 -6.25 19.24
CA VAL A 160 -0.25 -6.19 17.81
C VAL A 160 -0.28 -7.63 17.30
N ASN A 161 -1.45 -8.12 16.90
CA ASN A 161 -1.71 -9.51 16.48
C ASN A 161 -2.58 -9.60 15.23
N ASN A 162 -2.52 -8.57 14.40
CA ASN A 162 -3.28 -8.50 13.16
C ASN A 162 -2.45 -8.83 11.90
N SER A 163 -1.26 -9.39 12.07
CA SER A 163 -0.52 -9.94 10.94
C SER A 163 -1.13 -11.28 10.53
N LEU A 164 -1.21 -11.52 9.25
CA LEU A 164 -1.76 -12.74 8.65
C LEU A 164 -0.70 -13.39 7.77
N PRO A 165 -0.71 -14.73 7.65
CA PRO A 165 0.13 -15.41 6.69
C PRO A 165 -0.30 -15.06 5.26
N ALA A 166 0.56 -15.34 4.29
CA ALA A 166 0.21 -15.19 2.88
C ALA A 166 -1.05 -15.98 2.54
N GLU A 167 -1.94 -15.41 1.73
CA GLU A 167 -3.13 -16.10 1.28
C GLU A 167 -2.76 -17.32 0.42
N THR A 168 -3.48 -18.42 0.62
CA THR A 168 -3.33 -19.60 -0.22
C THR A 168 -4.02 -19.39 -1.57
N LEU A 169 -3.57 -20.07 -2.61
CA LEU A 169 -4.22 -20.01 -3.92
C LEU A 169 -5.71 -20.42 -3.86
N ALA A 170 -6.06 -21.32 -2.97
CA ALA A 170 -7.45 -21.73 -2.75
C ALA A 170 -8.28 -20.59 -2.17
N THR A 171 -7.76 -19.86 -1.19
CA THR A 171 -8.42 -18.69 -0.59
C THR A 171 -8.58 -17.57 -1.60
N VAL A 172 -7.51 -17.28 -2.37
CA VAL A 172 -7.55 -16.28 -3.44
C VAL A 172 -8.62 -16.62 -4.47
N LYS A 173 -8.69 -17.88 -4.93
CA LYS A 173 -9.72 -18.30 -5.89
C LYS A 173 -11.15 -18.20 -5.33
N ALA A 174 -11.33 -18.44 -4.04
CA ALA A 174 -12.64 -18.32 -3.40
C ALA A 174 -13.09 -16.85 -3.26
N ASN A 175 -12.16 -15.94 -2.90
CA ASN A 175 -12.48 -14.54 -2.59
C ASN A 175 -12.42 -13.62 -3.80
N ALA A 176 -11.63 -13.95 -4.83
CA ALA A 176 -11.43 -13.09 -6.00
C ALA A 176 -12.72 -12.67 -6.72
N PRO A 177 -13.71 -13.56 -6.96
CA PRO A 177 -14.95 -13.14 -7.61
C PRO A 177 -15.70 -12.07 -6.82
N GLU A 178 -15.80 -12.23 -5.50
CA GLU A 178 -16.51 -11.28 -4.64
C GLU A 178 -15.79 -9.93 -4.59
N THR A 179 -14.47 -9.94 -4.44
CA THR A 179 -13.64 -8.73 -4.45
C THR A 179 -13.75 -7.99 -5.79
N PHE A 180 -13.77 -8.73 -6.90
CA PHE A 180 -13.93 -8.15 -8.23
C PHE A 180 -15.30 -7.48 -8.41
N TYR A 181 -16.38 -8.09 -7.94
CA TYR A 181 -17.73 -7.53 -8.05
C TYR A 181 -17.91 -6.24 -7.26
N THR A 182 -17.26 -6.09 -6.12
CA THR A 182 -17.37 -4.87 -5.30
C THR A 182 -16.64 -3.68 -5.92
N GLN A 183 -15.63 -3.91 -6.78
CA GLN A 183 -14.78 -2.87 -7.39
C GLN A 183 -14.26 -1.85 -6.35
N ASN A 184 -13.89 -2.32 -5.16
CA ASN A 184 -13.46 -1.52 -4.00
C ASN A 184 -14.45 -0.42 -3.57
N ARG A 185 -15.73 -0.67 -3.74
CA ARG A 185 -16.79 0.26 -3.31
C ARG A 185 -17.97 -0.52 -2.71
N MET A 186 -18.70 0.12 -1.83
CA MET A 186 -19.89 -0.42 -1.18
C MET A 186 -21.12 0.36 -1.65
N VAL A 187 -21.86 -0.17 -2.60
CA VAL A 187 -23.04 0.46 -3.18
C VAL A 187 -24.30 -0.36 -2.88
N SER A 188 -24.23 -1.68 -3.05
CA SER A 188 -25.33 -2.60 -2.79
C SER A 188 -25.24 -3.19 -1.38
N ALA A 189 -26.36 -3.72 -0.87
CA ALA A 189 -26.37 -4.43 0.42
C ALA A 189 -25.41 -5.62 0.44
N GLN A 190 -25.20 -6.25 -0.71
CA GLN A 190 -24.24 -7.33 -0.85
C GLN A 190 -22.78 -6.85 -0.74
N ASP A 191 -22.46 -5.68 -1.31
CA ASP A 191 -21.13 -5.10 -1.19
C ASP A 191 -20.79 -4.81 0.28
N TYR A 192 -21.77 -4.35 1.08
CA TYR A 192 -21.61 -4.13 2.52
C TYR A 192 -21.41 -5.43 3.32
N GLN A 193 -21.78 -6.58 2.77
CA GLN A 193 -21.48 -7.89 3.37
C GLN A 193 -20.11 -8.40 2.94
N THR A 194 -19.78 -8.26 1.68
CA THR A 194 -18.63 -8.89 1.05
C THR A 194 -17.34 -8.08 1.28
N PHE A 195 -17.39 -6.77 1.03
CA PHE A 195 -16.21 -5.93 1.08
C PHE A 195 -15.52 -5.91 2.46
N PRO A 196 -16.22 -5.71 3.60
CA PRO A 196 -15.57 -5.75 4.90
C PRO A 196 -15.02 -7.14 5.25
N ALA A 197 -15.69 -8.21 4.80
CA ALA A 197 -15.23 -9.58 5.03
C ALA A 197 -13.93 -9.89 4.25
N SER A 198 -13.72 -9.27 3.08
CA SER A 198 -12.48 -9.40 2.32
C SER A 198 -11.32 -8.59 2.88
N GLN A 199 -11.60 -7.60 3.74
CA GLN A 199 -10.57 -6.72 4.31
C GLN A 199 -10.05 -7.19 5.68
N THR A 200 -10.71 -8.13 6.32
CA THR A 200 -10.31 -8.63 7.64
C THR A 200 -10.74 -10.07 7.86
N SER A 201 -9.84 -10.88 8.39
CA SER A 201 -10.11 -12.26 8.79
C SER A 201 -10.79 -12.37 10.17
N ASN A 202 -10.91 -11.27 10.90
CA ASN A 202 -11.52 -11.25 12.23
C ASN A 202 -13.06 -11.28 12.18
N LEU A 203 -13.65 -11.14 11.00
CA LEU A 203 -15.08 -11.22 10.78
C LEU A 203 -15.48 -12.63 10.38
N ILE A 204 -16.27 -13.29 11.23
CA ILE A 204 -16.80 -14.62 10.94
C ILE A 204 -18.06 -14.54 10.08
N LYS A 205 -18.90 -13.54 10.34
CA LYS A 205 -20.14 -13.33 9.60
C LYS A 205 -20.55 -11.88 9.67
N LEU A 206 -20.96 -11.35 8.53
CA LEU A 206 -21.49 -10.00 8.39
C LEU A 206 -22.83 -10.07 7.68
N ARG A 207 -23.79 -9.27 8.11
CA ARG A 207 -25.07 -9.11 7.42
C ARG A 207 -25.42 -7.63 7.33
N ALA A 208 -25.60 -7.13 6.12
CA ALA A 208 -26.16 -5.82 5.89
C ALA A 208 -27.68 -5.88 6.09
N THR A 209 -28.21 -5.02 6.94
CA THR A 209 -29.66 -4.90 7.16
C THR A 209 -30.09 -3.47 6.93
N ASN A 210 -31.21 -3.30 6.28
CA ASN A 210 -31.83 -2.00 6.10
C ASN A 210 -32.57 -1.64 7.39
N ARG A 211 -32.39 -0.44 7.94
CA ARG A 211 -33.13 0.07 9.13
C ARG A 211 -34.63 0.04 8.95
N THR A 212 -35.13 0.23 7.73
CA THR A 212 -36.55 0.13 7.44
C THR A 212 -37.08 -1.28 7.67
N HIS A 213 -36.26 -2.29 7.39
CA HIS A 213 -36.59 -3.70 7.60
C HIS A 213 -36.53 -4.10 9.08
N ALA A 214 -35.69 -3.43 9.86
CA ALA A 214 -35.57 -3.57 11.30
C ALA A 214 -36.58 -2.69 12.08
N GLY A 215 -37.45 -1.94 11.42
CA GLY A 215 -38.44 -1.05 12.04
C GLY A 215 -37.86 0.32 12.50
N HIS A 216 -36.66 0.67 12.16
CA HIS A 216 -35.97 1.85 12.68
C HIS A 216 -35.39 2.80 11.61
N SER A 217 -36.15 3.46 10.80
CA SER A 217 -35.70 4.49 9.87
C SER A 217 -34.95 4.03 8.59
N ARG A 218 -34.76 4.97 7.66
CA ARG A 218 -34.37 4.72 6.26
C ARG A 218 -32.87 4.49 6.00
N TYR A 219 -32.06 4.21 7.00
CA TYR A 219 -30.63 4.03 6.84
C TYR A 219 -30.23 2.55 6.87
N ILE A 220 -29.15 2.21 6.21
CA ILE A 220 -28.57 0.86 6.23
C ILE A 220 -27.77 0.71 7.52
N ASP A 221 -28.11 -0.28 8.33
CA ASP A 221 -27.31 -0.71 9.48
C ASP A 221 -26.49 -1.93 9.12
N ILE A 222 -25.21 -1.88 9.47
CA ILE A 222 -24.32 -3.02 9.38
C ILE A 222 -24.18 -3.61 10.78
N THR A 223 -24.64 -4.84 10.94
CA THR A 223 -24.45 -5.59 12.18
C THR A 223 -23.34 -6.60 11.98
N ALA A 224 -22.20 -6.35 12.60
CA ALA A 224 -21.09 -7.29 12.64
C ALA A 224 -21.29 -8.26 13.81
N VAL A 225 -21.28 -9.54 13.54
CA VAL A 225 -21.29 -10.56 14.58
C VAL A 225 -19.87 -11.14 14.68
N SER A 226 -19.17 -10.74 15.73
CA SER A 226 -17.88 -11.31 16.12
C SER A 226 -18.11 -12.44 17.13
N TYR A 227 -17.20 -13.40 17.22
CA TYR A 227 -17.24 -14.48 18.21
C TYR A 227 -17.11 -13.98 19.66
N THR A 228 -16.65 -12.79 19.87
CA THR A 228 -16.59 -12.14 21.17
C THR A 228 -17.81 -11.23 21.33
N HIS A 229 -18.91 -11.79 21.76
CA HIS A 229 -20.10 -11.14 22.34
C HIS A 229 -20.23 -9.62 22.12
N LEU A 230 -20.63 -9.20 20.95
CA LEU A 230 -21.32 -7.93 20.79
C LEU A 230 -22.81 -8.24 20.68
N THR A 231 -23.45 -8.43 21.81
CA THR A 231 -24.88 -8.25 21.92
C THR A 231 -25.14 -6.75 21.89
N LEU A 232 -25.50 -6.25 20.73
CA LEU A 232 -26.10 -4.92 20.66
C LEU A 232 -27.55 -5.05 21.11
N PRO A 233 -28.03 -4.11 21.98
CA PRO A 233 -29.40 -4.12 22.47
C PRO A 233 -30.45 -3.95 21.37
#